data_74911f0355b0ecd7636cc8258471c552
#
_entry.id   74911f0355b0ecd7636cc8258471c552
#
_cell.length_a   1.000
_cell.length_b   1.000
_cell.length_c   1.000
_cell.angle_alpha   90.00
_cell.angle_beta   90.00
_cell.angle_gamma   90.00
#
_symmetry.space_group_name_H-M   'P 1'
#
loop_
_entity.id
_entity.type
_entity.pdbx_description
1 polymer ?
#
loop_
_entity_poly.entity_id
_entity_poly.type
_entity_poly.pdbx_seq_one_letter_code
_entity_poly.pdbx_strand_id
1 'polypeptide(L)'
;MILPSSCLHFGPIQNHNVTPTKISGSSSSWWHCMWYVCVVQKAYQETDSVISTVTTKVKGFAFTNISDMELRFWDVADYIIPPQGDKTFFVLTNLVMTPGQTQSRCAELPNPSTTCADDCDCIEGYNDPRGNGIRTGLCENYSSTVKTCEVLSWCPLELDTKLPKRALLAAAENFTVLIKTSITYPKFNIHKKNILPHINSSYLNTCEFSRKTDPDCPIFRLRYIVSEAGEDFQDMAVKGGVLGILIDWSCDLDWWAGKCHPKYTFRRLDNTHLFNNVAPGYNFRFAKYYKTPKGEEQRTLFKAYGIRFDVIVFGTAGKFGIVPTIVNVGAALSFLSLVPMVADWFILTCMRKRDLYSRQKVTYLVEEPEKESTSMSTTYGTQ
;
A
#
# COMPACT_ATOMS: atom_id res chain seq x y z
N MET A 1 -2.73 20.67 9.75
CA MET A 1 -4.19 20.63 9.54
C MET A 1 -4.47 21.37 8.23
N ILE A 2 -4.65 20.63 7.13
CA ILE A 2 -4.88 21.22 5.79
C ILE A 2 -6.39 21.30 5.62
N LEU A 3 -6.92 22.52 5.59
CA LEU A 3 -8.34 22.75 5.28
C LEU A 3 -8.58 22.36 3.80
N PRO A 4 -9.64 21.62 3.48
CA PRO A 4 -9.94 21.31 2.10
C PRO A 4 -10.27 22.59 1.33
N SER A 5 -9.81 22.68 0.08
CA SER A 5 -9.97 23.84 -0.81
C SER A 5 -11.43 24.29 -1.02
N SER A 6 -12.40 23.43 -0.71
CA SER A 6 -13.84 23.74 -0.75
C SER A 6 -14.32 24.70 0.35
N CYS A 7 -13.54 24.93 1.41
CA CYS A 7 -13.89 25.90 2.45
C CYS A 7 -13.48 27.34 2.11
N LEU A 8 -12.74 27.55 1.01
CA LEU A 8 -12.23 28.87 0.58
C LEU A 8 -12.93 29.41 -0.69
N HIS A 9 -14.14 29.00 -1.00
CA HIS A 9 -14.89 29.57 -2.12
C HIS A 9 -15.36 30.99 -1.77
N PHE A 10 -14.57 31.99 -2.18
CA PHE A 10 -15.05 33.35 -2.41
C PHE A 10 -15.85 33.36 -3.71
N GLY A 11 -17.16 33.48 -3.60
CA GLY A 11 -18.02 33.64 -4.79
C GLY A 11 -17.60 34.88 -5.60
N PRO A 12 -17.78 34.89 -6.94
CA PRO A 12 -17.45 36.03 -7.77
C PRO A 12 -18.31 37.25 -7.36
N ILE A 13 -17.67 38.36 -7.08
CA ILE A 13 -18.32 39.63 -6.83
C ILE A 13 -18.85 40.16 -8.17
N GLN A 14 -20.13 39.90 -8.45
CA GLN A 14 -20.82 40.56 -9.57
C GLN A 14 -21.07 42.06 -9.22
N ASN A 15 -20.68 42.89 -10.17
CA ASN A 15 -20.82 44.33 -10.16
C ASN A 15 -22.30 44.75 -10.28
N HIS A 16 -23.02 44.94 -9.19
CA HIS A 16 -24.30 45.60 -9.18
C HIS A 16 -24.41 46.59 -7.99
N ASN A 17 -25.04 47.75 -8.26
CA ASN A 17 -25.24 48.88 -7.40
C ASN A 17 -25.42 48.50 -5.92
N VAL A 18 -24.50 49.00 -5.07
CA VAL A 18 -24.42 48.66 -3.67
C VAL A 18 -25.54 49.39 -2.92
N THR A 19 -26.64 48.68 -2.70
CA THR A 19 -27.48 48.90 -1.51
C THR A 19 -26.81 48.18 -0.33
N PRO A 20 -26.86 48.66 0.90
CA PRO A 20 -26.28 47.99 2.05
C PRO A 20 -27.08 46.73 2.38
N THR A 21 -26.86 45.68 1.59
CA THR A 21 -27.38 44.34 1.88
C THR A 21 -26.54 43.76 3.01
N LYS A 22 -27.21 43.49 4.13
CA LYS A 22 -26.71 42.68 5.23
C LYS A 22 -25.89 41.53 4.69
N ILE A 23 -24.65 41.37 5.17
CA ILE A 23 -23.80 40.23 4.94
C ILE A 23 -24.46 38.99 5.60
N SER A 24 -25.54 38.48 5.03
CA SER A 24 -26.21 37.27 5.49
C SER A 24 -25.68 36.01 4.78
N GLY A 25 -24.82 36.16 3.74
CA GLY A 25 -24.31 35.05 2.94
C GLY A 25 -23.11 34.30 3.55
N SER A 26 -22.46 34.85 4.57
CA SER A 26 -21.25 34.21 5.12
C SER A 26 -21.54 33.15 6.21
N SER A 27 -22.70 33.20 6.86
CA SER A 27 -23.01 32.23 7.92
C SER A 27 -23.27 30.83 7.42
N SER A 28 -23.89 30.66 6.26
CA SER A 28 -24.18 29.33 5.70
C SER A 28 -22.93 28.57 5.31
N SER A 29 -21.93 29.24 4.75
CA SER A 29 -20.65 28.60 4.35
C SER A 29 -19.86 28.09 5.57
N TRP A 30 -19.90 28.83 6.69
CA TRP A 30 -19.25 28.42 7.93
C TRP A 30 -19.93 27.22 8.60
N TRP A 31 -21.25 27.17 8.59
CA TRP A 31 -22.01 26.04 9.08
C TRP A 31 -21.67 24.78 8.28
N HIS A 32 -21.50 24.87 6.96
CA HIS A 32 -21.08 23.77 6.12
C HIS A 32 -19.65 23.30 6.44
N CYS A 33 -18.71 24.22 6.65
CA CYS A 33 -17.34 23.88 7.00
C CYS A 33 -17.25 23.24 8.39
N MET A 34 -17.92 23.80 9.40
CA MET A 34 -18.03 23.21 10.74
C MET A 34 -18.69 21.84 10.70
N TRP A 35 -19.80 21.72 9.97
CA TRP A 35 -20.47 20.45 9.77
C TRP A 35 -19.54 19.40 9.12
N TYR A 36 -18.81 19.79 8.08
CA TYR A 36 -17.86 18.90 7.39
C TYR A 36 -16.74 18.43 8.34
N VAL A 37 -16.11 19.33 9.08
CA VAL A 37 -15.03 18.98 10.02
C VAL A 37 -15.54 18.13 11.18
N CYS A 38 -16.70 18.47 11.75
CA CYS A 38 -17.23 17.74 12.89
C CYS A 38 -17.93 16.43 12.50
N VAL A 39 -18.73 16.41 11.43
CA VAL A 39 -19.55 15.24 11.08
C VAL A 39 -18.85 14.31 10.11
N VAL A 40 -18.19 14.85 9.06
CA VAL A 40 -17.55 14.04 8.02
C VAL A 40 -16.15 13.61 8.46
N GLN A 41 -15.31 14.52 8.92
CA GLN A 41 -13.94 14.22 9.34
C GLN A 41 -13.84 13.71 10.78
N LYS A 42 -14.92 13.86 11.57
CA LYS A 42 -14.98 13.43 12.99
C LYS A 42 -13.78 13.95 13.81
N ALA A 43 -13.39 15.20 13.58
CA ALA A 43 -12.21 15.78 14.20
C ALA A 43 -12.31 15.88 15.74
N TYR A 44 -13.52 15.70 16.30
CA TYR A 44 -13.77 15.61 17.73
C TYR A 44 -13.29 14.29 18.35
N GLN A 45 -12.98 13.29 17.51
CA GLN A 45 -12.54 11.98 18.00
C GLN A 45 -11.05 11.98 18.31
N GLU A 46 -10.71 11.29 19.36
CA GLU A 46 -9.36 10.81 19.63
C GLU A 46 -9.11 9.57 18.81
N THR A 47 -7.98 9.48 18.09
CA THR A 47 -7.68 8.37 17.17
C THR A 47 -6.53 7.52 17.71
N ASP A 48 -6.56 6.23 17.39
CA ASP A 48 -5.50 5.28 17.65
C ASP A 48 -5.24 4.41 16.42
N SER A 49 -4.00 4.01 16.20
CA SER A 49 -3.59 3.16 15.09
C SER A 49 -3.67 1.69 15.46
N VAL A 50 -3.99 0.85 14.48
CA VAL A 50 -4.10 -0.60 14.69
C VAL A 50 -2.73 -1.27 14.85
N ILE A 51 -2.59 -2.10 15.89
CA ILE A 51 -1.52 -3.10 16.00
C ILE A 51 -2.14 -4.45 15.65
N SER A 52 -1.54 -5.18 14.71
CA SER A 52 -2.12 -6.40 14.18
C SER A 52 -1.15 -7.58 14.15
N THR A 53 -1.68 -8.76 14.42
CA THR A 53 -1.05 -10.05 14.12
C THR A 53 -1.86 -10.77 13.06
N VAL A 54 -1.16 -11.42 12.13
CA VAL A 54 -1.77 -12.17 11.03
C VAL A 54 -1.21 -13.59 11.05
N THR A 55 -2.09 -14.56 10.86
CA THR A 55 -1.70 -15.97 10.66
C THR A 55 -2.43 -16.49 9.44
N THR A 56 -1.70 -17.05 8.51
CA THR A 56 -2.25 -17.64 7.29
C THR A 56 -2.08 -19.15 7.28
N LYS A 57 -3.07 -19.87 6.77
CA LYS A 57 -2.99 -21.33 6.54
C LYS A 57 -3.59 -21.62 5.18
N VAL A 58 -2.78 -22.12 4.26
CA VAL A 58 -3.23 -22.56 2.93
C VAL A 58 -3.58 -24.04 2.98
N LYS A 59 -4.63 -24.43 2.26
CA LYS A 59 -5.05 -25.81 2.06
C LYS A 59 -5.37 -26.05 0.59
N GLY A 60 -5.03 -27.23 0.12
CA GLY A 60 -5.30 -27.70 -1.22
C GLY A 60 -4.33 -28.82 -1.59
N PHE A 61 -4.62 -29.52 -2.64
CA PHE A 61 -3.72 -30.50 -3.23
C PHE A 61 -3.83 -30.43 -4.75
N ALA A 62 -2.77 -30.77 -5.42
CA ALA A 62 -2.74 -30.86 -6.87
C ALA A 62 -2.07 -32.15 -7.31
N PHE A 63 -2.40 -32.55 -8.52
CA PHE A 63 -1.86 -33.75 -9.15
C PHE A 63 -1.40 -33.36 -10.53
N THR A 64 -0.15 -33.70 -10.85
CA THR A 64 0.43 -33.39 -12.16
C THR A 64 0.91 -34.69 -12.83
N ASN A 65 0.58 -34.79 -14.10
CA ASN A 65 1.05 -35.86 -14.99
C ASN A 65 1.62 -35.18 -16.25
N ILE A 66 2.92 -34.96 -16.26
CA ILE A 66 3.62 -34.37 -17.39
C ILE A 66 4.63 -35.37 -17.91
N SER A 67 4.74 -35.46 -19.22
CA SER A 67 5.60 -36.43 -19.92
C SER A 67 7.07 -36.44 -19.47
N ASP A 68 7.57 -35.31 -18.95
CA ASP A 68 8.96 -35.15 -18.51
C ASP A 68 9.13 -35.23 -16.97
N MET A 69 8.05 -35.32 -16.23
CA MET A 69 8.01 -35.53 -14.79
C MET A 69 7.07 -36.68 -14.47
N GLU A 70 7.53 -37.63 -13.68
CA GLU A 70 6.68 -38.71 -13.17
C GLU A 70 5.42 -38.16 -12.52
N LEU A 71 4.35 -38.97 -12.49
CA LEU A 71 3.12 -38.70 -11.78
C LEU A 71 3.42 -38.17 -10.38
N ARG A 72 3.11 -36.91 -10.11
CA ARG A 72 3.46 -36.24 -8.85
C ARG A 72 2.26 -35.65 -8.16
N PHE A 73 2.16 -35.98 -6.88
CA PHE A 73 1.23 -35.36 -5.95
C PHE A 73 1.89 -34.16 -5.26
N TRP A 74 1.15 -33.06 -5.11
CA TRP A 74 1.61 -31.82 -4.49
C TRP A 74 0.73 -31.49 -3.30
N ASP A 75 1.32 -31.33 -2.13
CA ASP A 75 0.66 -30.87 -0.93
C ASP A 75 1.22 -29.52 -0.43
N VAL A 76 0.73 -29.06 0.71
CA VAL A 76 1.11 -27.74 1.29
C VAL A 76 2.61 -27.63 1.51
N ALA A 77 3.29 -28.71 1.86
CA ALA A 77 4.74 -28.71 2.11
C ALA A 77 5.57 -28.52 0.83
N ASP A 78 4.99 -28.87 -0.33
CA ASP A 78 5.67 -28.74 -1.61
C ASP A 78 5.51 -27.35 -2.24
N TYR A 79 4.33 -26.73 -2.11
CA TYR A 79 4.01 -25.50 -2.85
C TYR A 79 4.00 -24.23 -2.01
N ILE A 80 4.02 -24.31 -0.66
CA ILE A 80 4.20 -23.15 0.22
C ILE A 80 5.66 -23.04 0.64
N ILE A 81 6.37 -22.08 0.06
CA ILE A 81 7.81 -21.89 0.26
C ILE A 81 8.07 -20.38 0.50
N PRO A 82 8.60 -19.97 1.65
CA PRO A 82 8.83 -20.75 2.87
C PRO A 82 7.52 -21.16 3.56
N PRO A 83 7.51 -22.23 4.37
CA PRO A 83 6.30 -22.74 5.01
C PRO A 83 5.67 -21.76 6.01
N GLN A 84 6.43 -20.79 6.49
CA GLN A 84 5.97 -19.75 7.40
C GLN A 84 6.59 -18.40 7.03
N GLY A 85 5.76 -17.39 6.83
CA GLY A 85 6.15 -16.02 6.59
C GLY A 85 5.35 -15.04 7.45
N ASP A 86 5.97 -13.93 7.86
CA ASP A 86 5.32 -12.86 8.59
C ASP A 86 4.40 -12.08 7.63
N LYS A 87 3.10 -12.25 7.82
CA LYS A 87 2.06 -11.55 7.04
C LYS A 87 2.12 -11.80 5.52
N THR A 88 2.93 -12.76 5.08
CA THR A 88 3.07 -13.10 3.66
C THR A 88 3.05 -14.61 3.48
N PHE A 89 2.59 -15.06 2.32
CA PHE A 89 2.75 -16.46 1.88
C PHE A 89 2.96 -16.49 0.36
N PHE A 90 3.73 -17.44 -0.07
CA PHE A 90 4.00 -17.67 -1.49
C PHE A 90 3.43 -19.02 -1.90
N VAL A 91 2.70 -19.03 -3.00
CA VAL A 91 2.15 -20.23 -3.60
C VAL A 91 2.89 -20.52 -4.90
N LEU A 92 3.65 -21.61 -4.91
CA LEU A 92 4.30 -22.11 -6.11
C LEU A 92 3.24 -22.48 -7.16
N THR A 93 3.37 -21.97 -8.35
CA THR A 93 2.46 -22.28 -9.47
C THR A 93 3.20 -22.85 -10.66
N ASN A 94 4.48 -22.53 -10.80
CA ASN A 94 5.30 -23.03 -11.88
C ASN A 94 6.75 -23.26 -11.42
N LEU A 95 7.45 -24.21 -12.03
CA LEU A 95 8.76 -24.63 -11.59
C LEU A 95 9.62 -25.01 -12.79
N VAL A 96 10.83 -24.46 -12.84
CA VAL A 96 11.88 -24.90 -13.74
C VAL A 96 12.96 -25.58 -12.90
N MET A 97 13.34 -26.79 -13.29
CA MET A 97 14.35 -27.58 -12.58
C MET A 97 15.58 -27.77 -13.45
N THR A 98 16.76 -27.61 -12.86
CA THR A 98 18.04 -27.98 -13.44
C THR A 98 18.67 -29.05 -12.52
N PRO A 99 18.44 -30.33 -12.86
CA PRO A 99 18.93 -31.45 -12.04
C PRO A 99 20.43 -31.71 -12.27
N GLY A 100 21.04 -32.38 -11.30
CA GLY A 100 22.38 -32.98 -11.47
C GLY A 100 23.52 -31.98 -11.59
N GLN A 101 23.37 -30.75 -11.11
CA GLN A 101 24.45 -29.77 -11.13
C GLN A 101 25.62 -30.19 -10.21
N THR A 102 26.84 -30.12 -10.74
CA THR A 102 28.08 -30.30 -10.00
C THR A 102 28.99 -29.08 -10.20
N GLN A 103 29.89 -28.85 -9.27
CA GLN A 103 30.93 -27.81 -9.46
C GLN A 103 31.95 -28.33 -10.46
N SER A 104 31.87 -27.83 -11.69
CA SER A 104 32.68 -28.31 -12.82
C SER A 104 32.85 -27.18 -13.84
N ARG A 105 33.41 -27.54 -15.01
CA ARG A 105 33.60 -26.61 -16.13
C ARG A 105 32.56 -26.86 -17.19
N CYS A 106 32.04 -25.81 -17.78
CA CYS A 106 31.12 -25.88 -18.90
C CYS A 106 31.10 -24.59 -19.71
N ALA A 107 30.63 -24.65 -20.93
CA ALA A 107 30.45 -23.50 -21.78
C ALA A 107 29.40 -22.56 -21.20
N GLU A 108 29.67 -21.25 -21.16
CA GLU A 108 28.75 -20.21 -20.69
C GLU A 108 27.56 -20.04 -21.65
N LEU A 109 26.45 -19.51 -21.16
CA LEU A 109 25.29 -19.21 -22.00
C LEU A 109 25.64 -18.15 -23.07
N PRO A 110 25.22 -18.33 -24.32
CA PRO A 110 25.58 -17.44 -25.42
C PRO A 110 24.92 -16.05 -25.25
N ASN A 111 25.76 -15.04 -25.19
CA ASN A 111 25.40 -13.64 -25.25
C ASN A 111 26.55 -12.85 -25.91
N PRO A 112 26.35 -11.58 -26.29
CA PRO A 112 27.40 -10.81 -26.98
C PRO A 112 28.73 -10.69 -26.23
N SER A 113 28.74 -10.85 -24.89
CA SER A 113 29.96 -10.77 -24.07
C SER A 113 30.62 -12.12 -23.78
N THR A 114 29.94 -13.23 -24.08
CA THR A 114 30.42 -14.60 -23.79
C THR A 114 30.76 -15.39 -25.02
N THR A 115 30.29 -15.00 -26.21
CA THR A 115 30.67 -15.66 -27.47
C THR A 115 32.11 -15.37 -27.80
N CYS A 116 32.83 -16.37 -28.26
CA CYS A 116 34.26 -16.33 -28.61
C CYS A 116 34.54 -17.02 -29.95
N ALA A 117 35.60 -16.60 -30.62
CA ALA A 117 36.13 -17.25 -31.78
C ALA A 117 37.28 -18.20 -31.39
N ASP A 118 38.17 -17.76 -30.51
CA ASP A 118 39.30 -18.50 -29.96
C ASP A 118 39.53 -18.20 -28.47
N ASP A 119 40.53 -18.84 -27.87
CA ASP A 119 40.83 -18.71 -26.44
C ASP A 119 41.26 -17.29 -26.03
N CYS A 120 41.78 -16.47 -26.96
CA CYS A 120 42.23 -15.10 -26.66
C CYS A 120 41.05 -14.16 -26.28
N ASP A 121 39.85 -14.51 -26.75
CA ASP A 121 38.62 -13.77 -26.39
C ASP A 121 38.19 -13.98 -24.95
N CYS A 122 38.70 -15.04 -24.29
CA CYS A 122 38.27 -15.48 -22.98
C CYS A 122 39.34 -15.19 -21.92
N ILE A 123 39.23 -14.05 -21.24
CA ILE A 123 40.22 -13.65 -20.22
C ILE A 123 40.10 -14.56 -18.98
N GLU A 124 41.16 -15.32 -18.67
CA GLU A 124 41.20 -16.17 -17.49
C GLU A 124 41.01 -15.41 -16.20
N GLY A 125 40.23 -15.96 -15.28
CA GLY A 125 39.90 -15.35 -13.98
C GLY A 125 38.88 -14.22 -14.04
N TYR A 126 38.42 -13.82 -15.23
CA TYR A 126 37.39 -12.78 -15.35
C TYR A 126 36.04 -13.28 -14.80
N ASN A 127 35.47 -12.47 -13.90
CA ASN A 127 34.16 -12.69 -13.31
C ASN A 127 33.18 -11.59 -13.73
N ASP A 128 32.24 -11.90 -14.61
CA ASP A 128 31.13 -10.99 -14.96
C ASP A 128 30.05 -11.08 -13.87
N PRO A 129 29.66 -9.98 -13.22
CA PRO A 129 28.56 -10.00 -12.22
C PRO A 129 27.22 -10.50 -12.78
N ARG A 130 27.05 -10.52 -14.10
CA ARG A 130 25.86 -11.05 -14.78
C ARG A 130 26.06 -12.44 -15.38
N GLY A 131 27.28 -12.99 -15.29
CA GLY A 131 27.64 -14.33 -15.73
C GLY A 131 27.30 -15.39 -14.71
N ASN A 132 27.55 -16.66 -15.08
CA ASN A 132 27.24 -17.81 -14.23
C ASN A 132 28.46 -18.35 -13.49
N GLY A 133 29.67 -17.88 -13.77
CA GLY A 133 30.90 -18.39 -13.15
C GLY A 133 32.15 -17.59 -13.50
N ILE A 134 33.31 -18.18 -13.18
CA ILE A 134 34.64 -17.59 -13.43
C ILE A 134 35.17 -18.18 -14.72
N ARG A 135 35.61 -17.34 -15.67
CA ARG A 135 36.19 -17.81 -16.95
C ARG A 135 37.51 -18.54 -16.74
N THR A 136 37.71 -19.62 -17.48
CA THR A 136 38.91 -20.45 -17.41
C THR A 136 39.98 -20.06 -18.45
N GLY A 137 39.66 -19.14 -19.37
CA GLY A 137 40.54 -18.77 -20.49
C GLY A 137 40.37 -19.63 -21.74
N LEU A 138 39.45 -20.60 -21.76
CA LEU A 138 39.18 -21.45 -22.88
C LEU A 138 37.88 -21.12 -23.60
N CYS A 139 37.86 -21.32 -24.92
CA CYS A 139 36.70 -21.12 -25.79
C CYS A 139 36.10 -22.49 -26.17
N GLU A 140 34.98 -22.85 -25.56
CA GLU A 140 34.33 -24.15 -25.68
C GLU A 140 33.11 -24.13 -26.61
N ASN A 141 32.77 -25.28 -27.18
CA ASN A 141 31.58 -25.45 -28.01
C ASN A 141 30.32 -25.50 -27.15
N TYR A 142 29.52 -24.44 -27.17
CA TYR A 142 28.17 -24.43 -26.55
C TYR A 142 27.18 -25.25 -27.42
N SER A 143 27.28 -25.12 -28.74
CA SER A 143 26.45 -25.82 -29.71
C SER A 143 27.26 -26.12 -30.97
N SER A 144 26.63 -26.78 -31.96
CA SER A 144 27.29 -27.04 -33.26
C SER A 144 27.72 -25.80 -34.02
N THR A 145 27.16 -24.64 -33.70
CA THR A 145 27.35 -23.36 -34.43
C THR A 145 27.87 -22.22 -33.58
N VAL A 146 27.86 -22.34 -32.23
CA VAL A 146 28.21 -21.25 -31.31
C VAL A 146 29.24 -21.77 -30.31
N LYS A 147 30.32 -21.00 -30.16
CA LYS A 147 31.29 -21.18 -29.09
C LYS A 147 31.16 -20.08 -28.05
N THR A 148 31.35 -20.42 -26.79
CA THR A 148 31.33 -19.48 -25.66
C THR A 148 32.49 -19.76 -24.71
N CYS A 149 32.88 -18.75 -23.95
CA CYS A 149 33.93 -18.92 -22.94
C CYS A 149 33.54 -20.01 -21.92
N GLU A 150 34.45 -20.89 -21.62
CA GLU A 150 34.29 -21.89 -20.56
C GLU A 150 34.31 -21.20 -19.20
N VAL A 151 33.44 -21.64 -18.30
CA VAL A 151 33.36 -21.13 -16.92
C VAL A 151 33.41 -22.27 -15.90
N LEU A 152 34.08 -22.01 -14.79
CA LEU A 152 34.01 -22.81 -13.59
C LEU A 152 32.74 -22.42 -12.83
N SER A 153 31.78 -23.30 -12.76
CA SER A 153 30.44 -23.01 -12.21
C SER A 153 29.73 -24.30 -11.75
N TRP A 154 28.45 -24.14 -11.36
CA TRP A 154 27.53 -25.25 -11.21
C TRP A 154 27.00 -25.69 -12.60
N CYS A 155 27.50 -26.76 -13.11
CA CYS A 155 27.19 -27.27 -14.44
C CYS A 155 26.27 -28.52 -14.39
N PRO A 156 25.27 -28.63 -15.28
CA PRO A 156 24.93 -27.72 -16.39
C PRO A 156 24.31 -26.41 -15.91
N LEU A 157 24.48 -25.35 -16.72
CA LEU A 157 23.92 -24.05 -16.42
C LEU A 157 22.37 -24.05 -16.55
N GLU A 158 21.73 -23.17 -15.82
CA GLU A 158 20.27 -22.99 -15.90
C GLU A 158 19.85 -22.39 -17.25
N LEU A 159 18.93 -23.04 -17.95
CA LEU A 159 18.35 -22.58 -19.20
C LEU A 159 17.04 -21.86 -18.94
N ASP A 160 17.05 -20.51 -18.98
CA ASP A 160 15.91 -19.64 -18.68
C ASP A 160 14.89 -19.50 -19.84
N THR A 161 15.13 -20.13 -20.98
CA THR A 161 14.46 -19.83 -22.25
C THR A 161 13.10 -20.51 -22.45
N LYS A 162 12.67 -21.40 -21.57
CA LYS A 162 11.45 -22.19 -21.80
C LYS A 162 10.52 -22.19 -20.58
N LEU A 163 9.85 -21.07 -20.35
CA LEU A 163 8.66 -21.10 -19.49
C LEU A 163 7.55 -21.90 -20.18
N PRO A 164 6.93 -22.87 -19.50
CA PRO A 164 5.77 -23.57 -20.03
C PRO A 164 4.66 -22.57 -20.34
N LYS A 165 3.93 -22.80 -21.42
CA LYS A 165 2.77 -21.96 -21.80
C LYS A 165 1.63 -22.02 -20.77
N ARG A 166 1.57 -23.10 -19.99
CA ARG A 166 0.58 -23.32 -18.94
C ARG A 166 1.30 -23.59 -17.62
N ALA A 167 0.77 -23.03 -16.53
CA ALA A 167 1.33 -23.25 -15.20
C ALA A 167 1.28 -24.75 -14.81
N LEU A 168 2.35 -25.24 -14.17
CA LEU A 168 2.45 -26.60 -13.66
C LEU A 168 1.31 -26.91 -12.68
N LEU A 169 1.08 -26.01 -11.73
CA LEU A 169 0.03 -26.11 -10.72
C LEU A 169 -1.15 -25.19 -11.07
N ALA A 170 -1.69 -25.32 -12.28
CA ALA A 170 -2.90 -24.59 -12.69
C ALA A 170 -4.07 -24.83 -11.72
N ALA A 171 -4.17 -26.01 -11.11
CA ALA A 171 -5.18 -26.38 -10.12
C ALA A 171 -5.09 -25.56 -8.82
N ALA A 172 -3.98 -24.84 -8.58
CA ALA A 172 -3.82 -23.99 -7.40
C ALA A 172 -4.85 -22.85 -7.33
N GLU A 173 -5.52 -22.52 -8.43
CA GLU A 173 -6.66 -21.58 -8.42
C GLU A 173 -7.76 -21.98 -7.43
N ASN A 174 -7.92 -23.28 -7.17
CA ASN A 174 -8.92 -23.83 -6.27
C ASN A 174 -8.44 -23.99 -4.81
N PHE A 175 -7.17 -23.70 -4.53
CA PHE A 175 -6.66 -23.74 -3.16
C PHE A 175 -7.31 -22.65 -2.33
N THR A 176 -7.46 -22.91 -1.03
CA THR A 176 -8.06 -22.00 -0.08
C THR A 176 -7.04 -21.53 0.94
N VAL A 177 -7.17 -20.28 1.37
CA VAL A 177 -6.36 -19.72 2.44
C VAL A 177 -7.26 -19.25 3.58
N LEU A 178 -6.99 -19.75 4.79
CA LEU A 178 -7.56 -19.22 6.02
C LEU A 178 -6.67 -18.08 6.51
N ILE A 179 -7.23 -16.87 6.65
CA ILE A 179 -6.55 -15.70 7.17
C ILE A 179 -7.14 -15.35 8.54
N LYS A 180 -6.34 -15.52 9.59
CA LYS A 180 -6.69 -15.11 10.94
C LYS A 180 -6.02 -13.79 11.26
N THR A 181 -6.80 -12.78 11.62
CA THR A 181 -6.27 -11.50 12.09
C THR A 181 -6.73 -11.22 13.50
N SER A 182 -5.81 -10.76 14.34
CA SER A 182 -6.10 -10.20 15.64
C SER A 182 -5.55 -8.79 15.69
N ILE A 183 -6.38 -7.86 16.10
CA ILE A 183 -6.03 -6.45 16.19
C ILE A 183 -6.17 -5.94 17.60
N THR A 184 -5.38 -4.93 17.92
CA THR A 184 -5.41 -4.20 19.19
C THR A 184 -5.31 -2.71 18.94
N TYR A 185 -6.17 -1.96 19.62
CA TYR A 185 -6.04 -0.52 19.77
C TYR A 185 -5.60 -0.23 21.21
N PRO A 186 -4.30 0.00 21.45
CA PRO A 186 -3.73 0.10 22.80
C PRO A 186 -4.37 1.22 23.62
N LYS A 187 -4.59 2.38 23.02
CA LYS A 187 -5.14 3.57 23.67
C LYS A 187 -6.55 3.36 24.23
N PHE A 188 -7.34 2.54 23.54
CA PHE A 188 -8.72 2.23 23.95
C PHE A 188 -8.85 0.88 24.63
N ASN A 189 -7.75 0.13 24.77
CA ASN A 189 -7.74 -1.24 25.32
C ASN A 189 -8.76 -2.18 24.65
N ILE A 190 -8.85 -2.08 23.31
CA ILE A 190 -9.80 -2.87 22.52
C ILE A 190 -9.03 -3.93 21.73
N HIS A 191 -9.51 -5.18 21.87
CA HIS A 191 -9.00 -6.34 21.13
C HIS A 191 -10.11 -6.91 20.26
N LYS A 192 -9.85 -7.13 18.98
CA LYS A 192 -10.79 -7.71 18.02
C LYS A 192 -10.12 -8.79 17.18
N LYS A 193 -10.92 -9.75 16.74
CA LYS A 193 -10.50 -10.82 15.83
C LYS A 193 -11.46 -10.86 14.65
N ASN A 194 -10.99 -11.26 13.47
CA ASN A 194 -11.88 -11.47 12.33
C ASN A 194 -12.72 -12.76 12.44
N ILE A 195 -12.30 -13.71 13.27
CA ILE A 195 -13.11 -14.88 13.61
C ILE A 195 -13.98 -14.47 14.79
N LEU A 196 -15.25 -14.26 14.52
CA LEU A 196 -16.24 -13.85 15.52
C LEU A 196 -16.56 -14.99 16.50
N PRO A 197 -16.99 -14.70 17.74
CA PRO A 197 -17.24 -15.74 18.78
C PRO A 197 -18.30 -16.78 18.40
N HIS A 198 -19.23 -16.45 17.51
CA HIS A 198 -20.27 -17.37 17.04
C HIS A 198 -19.79 -18.31 15.92
N ILE A 199 -18.62 -18.06 15.34
CA ILE A 199 -18.04 -18.90 14.29
C ILE A 199 -17.45 -20.15 14.93
N ASN A 200 -18.04 -21.29 14.65
CA ASN A 200 -17.62 -22.60 15.13
C ASN A 200 -16.79 -23.36 14.07
N SER A 201 -16.19 -24.48 14.47
CA SER A 201 -15.38 -25.32 13.59
C SER A 201 -16.19 -25.91 12.42
N SER A 202 -17.47 -26.19 12.64
CA SER A 202 -18.34 -26.74 11.58
C SER A 202 -18.56 -25.73 10.48
N TYR A 203 -18.82 -24.45 10.82
CA TYR A 203 -18.95 -23.37 9.86
C TYR A 203 -17.64 -23.16 9.09
N LEU A 204 -16.48 -23.12 9.76
CA LEU A 204 -15.18 -22.95 9.11
C LEU A 204 -14.80 -24.09 8.13
N ASN A 205 -15.39 -25.25 8.29
CA ASN A 205 -15.14 -26.37 7.37
C ASN A 205 -15.89 -26.23 6.04
N THR A 206 -16.94 -25.43 5.99
CA THR A 206 -17.84 -25.33 4.83
C THR A 206 -17.90 -23.93 4.23
N CYS A 207 -17.56 -22.89 4.98
CA CYS A 207 -17.67 -21.51 4.49
C CYS A 207 -16.58 -21.15 3.47
N GLU A 208 -16.92 -20.28 2.55
CA GLU A 208 -16.02 -19.63 1.62
C GLU A 208 -16.40 -18.16 1.52
N PHE A 209 -15.40 -17.29 1.60
CA PHE A 209 -15.63 -15.85 1.55
C PHE A 209 -16.32 -15.42 0.26
N SER A 210 -17.39 -14.69 0.42
CA SER A 210 -18.09 -13.99 -0.67
C SER A 210 -18.59 -12.65 -0.16
N ARG A 211 -18.26 -11.58 -0.86
CA ARG A 211 -18.67 -10.22 -0.47
C ARG A 211 -20.19 -10.06 -0.34
N LYS A 212 -20.98 -10.87 -1.08
CA LYS A 212 -22.44 -10.78 -1.11
C LYS A 212 -23.13 -11.77 -0.17
N THR A 213 -22.62 -13.00 -0.09
CA THR A 213 -23.30 -14.11 0.59
C THR A 213 -22.70 -14.45 1.93
N ASP A 214 -21.40 -14.33 2.10
CA ASP A 214 -20.70 -14.71 3.34
C ASP A 214 -19.46 -13.83 3.61
N PRO A 215 -19.67 -12.56 3.98
CA PRO A 215 -18.60 -11.58 4.18
C PRO A 215 -17.78 -11.83 5.46
N ASP A 216 -18.27 -12.62 6.40
CA ASP A 216 -17.61 -12.90 7.68
C ASP A 216 -16.74 -14.16 7.65
N CYS A 217 -16.80 -14.94 6.56
CA CYS A 217 -15.95 -16.12 6.41
C CYS A 217 -14.48 -15.73 6.21
N PRO A 218 -13.55 -16.24 7.04
CA PRO A 218 -12.12 -15.92 6.93
C PRO A 218 -11.35 -16.79 5.92
N ILE A 219 -12.05 -17.60 5.12
CA ILE A 219 -11.47 -18.54 4.15
C ILE A 219 -11.71 -18.03 2.74
N PHE A 220 -10.63 -17.82 2.02
CA PHE A 220 -10.63 -17.26 0.67
C PHE A 220 -10.11 -18.29 -0.33
N ARG A 221 -10.77 -18.43 -1.48
CA ARG A 221 -10.24 -19.17 -2.62
C ARG A 221 -9.21 -18.31 -3.36
N LEU A 222 -8.08 -18.86 -3.76
CA LEU A 222 -7.03 -18.08 -4.42
C LEU A 222 -7.52 -17.46 -5.72
N ARG A 223 -8.30 -18.19 -6.52
CA ARG A 223 -8.95 -17.64 -7.72
C ARG A 223 -9.81 -16.40 -7.40
N TYR A 224 -10.56 -16.44 -6.30
CA TYR A 224 -11.39 -15.30 -5.89
C TYR A 224 -10.55 -14.07 -5.59
N ILE A 225 -9.45 -14.21 -4.85
CA ILE A 225 -8.53 -13.11 -4.52
C ILE A 225 -7.97 -12.47 -5.79
N VAL A 226 -7.52 -13.30 -6.75
CA VAL A 226 -6.92 -12.84 -8.01
C VAL A 226 -7.97 -12.13 -8.88
N SER A 227 -9.15 -12.71 -9.02
CA SER A 227 -10.24 -12.13 -9.83
C SER A 227 -10.78 -10.81 -9.26
N GLU A 228 -10.88 -10.67 -7.94
CA GLU A 228 -11.27 -9.42 -7.27
C GLU A 228 -10.19 -8.33 -7.39
N ALA A 229 -8.92 -8.72 -7.62
CA ALA A 229 -7.85 -7.79 -7.95
C ALA A 229 -7.86 -7.33 -9.43
N GLY A 230 -8.78 -7.88 -10.25
CA GLY A 230 -8.90 -7.57 -11.68
C GLY A 230 -7.95 -8.35 -12.59
N GLU A 231 -7.40 -9.47 -12.11
CA GLU A 231 -6.40 -10.27 -12.81
C GLU A 231 -6.91 -11.68 -13.15
N ASP A 232 -6.30 -12.32 -14.15
CA ASP A 232 -6.54 -13.74 -14.44
C ASP A 232 -5.53 -14.62 -13.70
N PHE A 233 -6.04 -15.67 -13.03
CA PHE A 233 -5.19 -16.56 -12.23
C PHE A 233 -4.20 -17.34 -13.10
N GLN A 234 -4.62 -17.82 -14.26
CA GLN A 234 -3.77 -18.68 -15.10
C GLN A 234 -2.63 -17.87 -15.73
N ASP A 235 -2.89 -16.66 -16.16
CA ASP A 235 -1.86 -15.75 -16.69
C ASP A 235 -0.83 -15.40 -15.61
N MET A 236 -1.29 -15.09 -14.41
CA MET A 236 -0.41 -14.78 -13.28
C MET A 236 0.36 -16.00 -12.80
N ALA A 237 -0.22 -17.19 -12.86
CA ALA A 237 0.41 -18.42 -12.42
C ALA A 237 1.62 -18.82 -13.29
N VAL A 238 1.70 -18.43 -14.56
CA VAL A 238 2.81 -18.75 -15.46
C VAL A 238 4.06 -17.94 -15.11
N LYS A 239 3.92 -16.63 -14.90
CA LYS A 239 5.04 -15.70 -14.70
C LYS A 239 5.26 -15.34 -13.23
N GLY A 240 4.27 -15.61 -12.40
CA GLY A 240 4.22 -15.14 -11.03
C GLY A 240 3.73 -13.70 -10.92
N GLY A 241 3.52 -13.27 -9.68
CA GLY A 241 3.10 -11.90 -9.36
C GLY A 241 3.00 -11.66 -7.87
N VAL A 242 2.74 -10.42 -7.49
CA VAL A 242 2.56 -10.02 -6.09
C VAL A 242 1.18 -9.42 -5.90
N LEU A 243 0.39 -9.99 -4.98
CA LEU A 243 -0.95 -9.55 -4.64
C LEU A 243 -1.03 -9.09 -3.18
N GLY A 244 -1.65 -7.94 -2.97
CA GLY A 244 -1.98 -7.43 -1.65
C GLY A 244 -3.40 -7.81 -1.23
N ILE A 245 -3.51 -8.41 -0.05
CA ILE A 245 -4.77 -8.63 0.67
C ILE A 245 -4.85 -7.54 1.73
N LEU A 246 -5.60 -6.49 1.43
CA LEU A 246 -5.73 -5.32 2.31
C LEU A 246 -6.92 -5.53 3.24
N ILE A 247 -6.68 -5.44 4.53
CA ILE A 247 -7.67 -5.63 5.59
C ILE A 247 -7.79 -4.31 6.36
N ASP A 248 -8.85 -3.58 6.07
CA ASP A 248 -9.15 -2.30 6.72
C ASP A 248 -9.99 -2.54 7.99
N TRP A 249 -9.45 -2.08 9.11
CA TRP A 249 -10.07 -2.10 10.43
C TRP A 249 -10.35 -0.67 10.92
N SER A 250 -10.96 0.16 10.07
CA SER A 250 -11.39 1.50 10.49
C SER A 250 -12.65 1.41 11.34
N CYS A 251 -12.52 1.71 12.63
CA CYS A 251 -13.57 1.53 13.62
C CYS A 251 -14.02 2.85 14.22
N ASP A 252 -15.32 3.09 14.21
CA ASP A 252 -15.94 4.19 14.94
C ASP A 252 -16.49 3.66 16.28
N LEU A 253 -15.83 4.06 17.37
CA LEU A 253 -16.16 3.58 18.72
C LEU A 253 -17.23 4.39 19.43
N ASP A 254 -17.68 5.51 18.83
CA ASP A 254 -18.79 6.31 19.36
C ASP A 254 -20.14 5.64 19.14
N TRP A 255 -20.23 4.89 18.05
CA TRP A 255 -21.32 3.98 17.77
C TRP A 255 -20.95 2.60 18.32
N TRP A 256 -21.92 1.83 18.70
CA TRP A 256 -21.69 0.54 19.35
C TRP A 256 -20.50 -0.25 18.78
N ALA A 257 -19.58 -0.69 19.64
CA ALA A 257 -18.35 -1.43 19.28
C ALA A 257 -18.59 -2.71 18.44
N GLY A 258 -19.85 -3.15 18.29
CA GLY A 258 -20.27 -4.26 17.44
C GLY A 258 -20.11 -4.00 15.93
N LYS A 259 -20.01 -2.75 15.50
CA LYS A 259 -19.86 -2.39 14.07
C LYS A 259 -18.41 -2.36 13.55
N CYS A 260 -17.43 -2.73 14.37
CA CYS A 260 -16.05 -2.83 13.96
C CYS A 260 -15.77 -4.19 13.30
N HIS A 261 -15.92 -4.28 11.99
CA HIS A 261 -15.68 -5.46 11.15
C HIS A 261 -14.57 -5.19 10.14
N PRO A 262 -13.77 -6.22 9.77
CA PRO A 262 -12.76 -6.07 8.75
C PRO A 262 -13.39 -5.89 7.37
N LYS A 263 -12.83 -4.99 6.58
CA LYS A 263 -13.18 -4.82 5.17
C LYS A 263 -12.02 -5.31 4.30
N TYR A 264 -12.30 -6.28 3.44
CA TYR A 264 -11.30 -6.89 2.58
C TYR A 264 -11.29 -6.23 1.20
N THR A 265 -10.07 -5.86 0.73
CA THR A 265 -9.82 -5.41 -0.65
C THR A 265 -8.59 -6.09 -1.18
N PHE A 266 -8.56 -6.35 -2.50
CA PHE A 266 -7.49 -7.07 -3.16
C PHE A 266 -6.91 -6.22 -4.26
N ARG A 267 -5.59 -6.17 -4.38
CA ARG A 267 -4.89 -5.39 -5.40
C ARG A 267 -3.60 -6.08 -5.81
N ARG A 268 -3.26 -5.94 -7.08
CA ARG A 268 -1.93 -6.28 -7.57
C ARG A 268 -0.92 -5.22 -7.08
N LEU A 269 0.23 -5.66 -6.57
CA LEU A 269 1.26 -4.78 -6.00
C LEU A 269 2.48 -4.62 -6.91
N ASP A 270 2.74 -5.60 -7.79
CA ASP A 270 3.82 -5.52 -8.77
C ASP A 270 3.42 -4.62 -9.95
N ASN A 271 4.41 -3.93 -10.51
CA ASN A 271 4.18 -3.01 -11.62
C ASN A 271 4.10 -3.79 -12.94
N THR A 272 2.97 -3.68 -13.64
CA THR A 272 2.73 -4.31 -14.95
C THR A 272 2.87 -3.33 -16.13
N HIS A 273 3.34 -2.10 -15.90
CA HIS A 273 3.46 -1.11 -16.96
C HIS A 273 4.42 -1.59 -18.07
N LEU A 274 3.92 -1.64 -19.28
CA LEU A 274 4.56 -2.10 -20.51
C LEU A 274 5.88 -1.41 -20.88
N PHE A 275 6.18 -0.26 -20.30
CA PHE A 275 7.37 0.53 -20.61
C PHE A 275 8.64 0.14 -19.83
N ASN A 276 8.51 -0.66 -18.76
CA ASN A 276 9.65 -1.12 -17.97
C ASN A 276 9.59 -2.64 -17.81
N ASN A 277 9.70 -3.37 -18.92
CA ASN A 277 9.68 -4.84 -18.96
C ASN A 277 10.96 -5.50 -18.41
N VAL A 278 11.51 -4.98 -17.33
CA VAL A 278 12.65 -5.60 -16.64
C VAL A 278 12.09 -6.65 -15.68
N ALA A 279 12.24 -7.92 -16.04
CA ALA A 279 11.88 -9.11 -15.25
C ALA A 279 10.44 -9.08 -14.67
N PRO A 280 9.38 -9.13 -15.52
CA PRO A 280 8.01 -9.16 -15.05
C PRO A 280 7.71 -10.44 -14.28
N GLY A 281 6.83 -10.34 -13.26
CA GLY A 281 6.39 -11.45 -12.44
C GLY A 281 7.19 -11.60 -11.15
N TYR A 282 7.01 -12.75 -10.48
CA TYR A 282 7.68 -13.06 -9.23
C TYR A 282 8.26 -14.48 -9.27
N ASN A 283 9.56 -14.58 -9.06
CA ASN A 283 10.26 -15.86 -8.97
C ASN A 283 11.45 -15.74 -8.00
N PHE A 284 11.89 -16.89 -7.50
CA PHE A 284 13.13 -17.01 -6.74
C PHE A 284 13.76 -18.38 -6.98
N ARG A 285 15.02 -18.51 -6.61
CA ARG A 285 15.77 -19.75 -6.75
C ARG A 285 16.10 -20.34 -5.41
N PHE A 286 16.07 -21.67 -5.34
CA PHE A 286 16.62 -22.44 -4.23
C PHE A 286 17.22 -23.74 -4.77
N ALA A 287 18.09 -24.38 -4.01
CA ALA A 287 18.73 -25.63 -4.40
C ALA A 287 18.57 -26.70 -3.32
N LYS A 288 18.41 -27.94 -3.76
CA LYS A 288 18.51 -29.13 -2.89
C LYS A 288 19.83 -29.83 -3.18
N TYR A 289 20.63 -30.01 -2.13
CA TYR A 289 21.96 -30.63 -2.20
C TYR A 289 21.89 -32.09 -1.80
N TYR A 290 22.65 -32.92 -2.49
CA TYR A 290 22.81 -34.35 -2.20
C TYR A 290 24.21 -34.80 -2.59
N LYS A 291 24.59 -35.98 -2.13
CA LYS A 291 25.86 -36.59 -2.51
C LYS A 291 25.64 -37.74 -3.48
N THR A 292 26.48 -37.80 -4.52
CA THR A 292 26.54 -38.98 -5.40
C THR A 292 27.05 -40.23 -4.66
N PRO A 293 26.85 -41.43 -5.19
CA PRO A 293 27.46 -42.65 -4.59
C PRO A 293 28.98 -42.58 -4.45
N LYS A 294 29.65 -41.71 -5.23
CA LYS A 294 31.10 -41.46 -5.16
C LYS A 294 31.48 -40.43 -4.10
N GLY A 295 30.52 -39.82 -3.40
CA GLY A 295 30.75 -38.81 -2.38
C GLY A 295 30.83 -37.35 -2.90
N GLU A 296 30.71 -37.14 -4.22
CA GLU A 296 30.76 -35.83 -4.83
C GLU A 296 29.47 -35.04 -4.49
N GLU A 297 29.62 -33.74 -4.25
CA GLU A 297 28.48 -32.88 -4.00
C GLU A 297 27.75 -32.57 -5.30
N GLN A 298 26.46 -32.76 -5.27
CA GLN A 298 25.57 -32.50 -6.39
C GLN A 298 24.35 -31.73 -5.93
N ARG A 299 23.76 -30.89 -6.77
CA ARG A 299 22.51 -30.20 -6.45
C ARG A 299 21.52 -30.28 -7.59
N THR A 300 20.26 -30.12 -7.23
CA THR A 300 19.19 -29.73 -8.16
C THR A 300 18.81 -28.30 -7.90
N LEU A 301 18.96 -27.42 -8.89
CA LEU A 301 18.52 -26.04 -8.83
C LEU A 301 17.05 -25.97 -9.21
N PHE A 302 16.30 -25.20 -8.43
CA PHE A 302 14.87 -24.93 -8.63
C PHE A 302 14.67 -23.45 -8.85
N LYS A 303 14.07 -23.06 -9.96
CA LYS A 303 13.54 -21.71 -10.18
C LYS A 303 12.02 -21.76 -10.01
N ALA A 304 11.57 -21.22 -8.90
CA ALA A 304 10.18 -21.23 -8.48
C ALA A 304 9.47 -19.96 -8.96
N TYR A 305 8.43 -20.13 -9.75
CA TYR A 305 7.51 -19.06 -10.13
C TYR A 305 6.22 -19.24 -9.36
N GLY A 306 5.60 -18.15 -8.94
CA GLY A 306 4.35 -18.25 -8.23
C GLY A 306 3.79 -16.91 -7.80
N ILE A 307 2.68 -16.97 -7.09
CA ILE A 307 1.98 -15.81 -6.60
C ILE A 307 2.34 -15.59 -5.13
N ARG A 308 2.92 -14.44 -4.84
CA ARG A 308 3.15 -13.96 -3.48
C ARG A 308 1.94 -13.16 -3.02
N PHE A 309 1.44 -13.47 -1.86
CA PHE A 309 0.33 -12.78 -1.21
C PHE A 309 0.84 -12.06 0.04
N ASP A 310 0.69 -10.75 0.06
CA ASP A 310 1.06 -9.90 1.19
C ASP A 310 -0.22 -9.47 1.92
N VAL A 311 -0.37 -9.85 3.18
CA VAL A 311 -1.53 -9.49 4.01
C VAL A 311 -1.22 -8.20 4.76
N ILE A 312 -1.85 -7.12 4.35
CA ILE A 312 -1.62 -5.77 4.87
C ILE A 312 -2.82 -5.37 5.72
N VAL A 313 -2.62 -5.28 7.03
CA VAL A 313 -3.65 -4.85 7.97
C VAL A 313 -3.40 -3.40 8.35
N PHE A 314 -4.41 -2.57 8.17
CA PHE A 314 -4.37 -1.16 8.50
C PHE A 314 -5.74 -0.71 9.03
N GLY A 315 -5.80 0.50 9.54
CA GLY A 315 -7.02 1.12 10.04
C GLY A 315 -6.77 1.94 11.29
N THR A 316 -7.75 2.73 11.63
CA THR A 316 -7.74 3.60 12.80
C THR A 316 -9.05 3.44 13.58
N ALA A 317 -8.95 3.45 14.90
CA ALA A 317 -10.12 3.57 15.76
C ALA A 317 -10.28 5.02 16.20
N GLY A 318 -11.51 5.54 16.13
CA GLY A 318 -11.86 6.86 16.65
C GLY A 318 -12.88 6.75 17.76
N LYS A 319 -12.66 7.48 18.86
CA LYS A 319 -13.58 7.59 19.99
C LYS A 319 -13.70 9.04 20.41
N PHE A 320 -14.89 9.47 20.82
CA PHE A 320 -15.10 10.82 21.36
C PHE A 320 -14.05 11.16 22.41
N GLY A 321 -13.39 12.30 22.22
CA GLY A 321 -12.40 12.85 23.13
C GLY A 321 -12.73 14.29 23.51
N ILE A 322 -12.70 14.61 24.81
CA ILE A 322 -12.98 15.96 25.30
C ILE A 322 -11.90 16.94 24.80
N VAL A 323 -10.62 16.53 24.84
CA VAL A 323 -9.49 17.38 24.45
C VAL A 323 -9.55 17.79 22.98
N PRO A 324 -9.64 16.87 21.99
CA PRO A 324 -9.76 17.27 20.59
C PRO A 324 -11.03 18.08 20.31
N THR A 325 -12.12 17.82 21.04
CA THR A 325 -13.35 18.62 20.92
C THR A 325 -13.13 20.06 21.33
N ILE A 326 -12.55 20.32 22.51
CA ILE A 326 -12.28 21.69 23.00
C ILE A 326 -11.31 22.39 22.05
N VAL A 327 -10.25 21.73 21.61
CA VAL A 327 -9.27 22.30 20.67
C VAL A 327 -9.93 22.71 19.35
N ASN A 328 -10.78 21.86 18.79
CA ASN A 328 -11.47 22.15 17.52
C ASN A 328 -12.53 23.26 17.67
N VAL A 329 -13.27 23.29 18.77
CA VAL A 329 -14.21 24.37 19.07
C VAL A 329 -13.45 25.67 19.26
N GLY A 330 -12.38 25.71 20.05
CA GLY A 330 -11.54 26.88 20.25
C GLY A 330 -10.92 27.41 18.95
N ALA A 331 -10.41 26.51 18.10
CA ALA A 331 -9.90 26.87 16.79
C ALA A 331 -11.00 27.50 15.91
N ALA A 332 -12.18 26.89 15.88
CA ALA A 332 -13.31 27.42 15.11
C ALA A 332 -13.73 28.84 15.57
N LEU A 333 -13.79 29.06 16.86
CA LEU A 333 -14.08 30.40 17.43
C LEU A 333 -13.00 31.42 17.08
N SER A 334 -11.72 31.02 17.13
CA SER A 334 -10.59 31.86 16.75
C SER A 334 -10.64 32.25 15.26
N PHE A 335 -10.99 31.32 14.37
CA PHE A 335 -11.20 31.62 12.95
C PHE A 335 -12.38 32.58 12.71
N LEU A 336 -13.46 32.44 13.47
CA LEU A 336 -14.60 33.38 13.39
C LEU A 336 -14.20 34.83 13.70
N SER A 337 -13.26 35.05 14.61
CA SER A 337 -12.75 36.39 14.94
C SER A 337 -11.72 36.91 13.93
N LEU A 338 -10.91 35.99 13.35
CA LEU A 338 -9.83 36.36 12.42
C LEU A 338 -10.35 36.78 11.03
N VAL A 339 -11.42 36.12 10.55
CA VAL A 339 -11.95 36.36 9.19
C VAL A 339 -12.40 37.80 8.95
N PRO A 340 -13.19 38.45 9.83
CA PRO A 340 -13.55 39.84 9.61
C PRO A 340 -12.32 40.76 9.63
N MET A 341 -11.32 40.48 10.47
CA MET A 341 -10.09 41.27 10.52
C MET A 341 -9.27 41.17 9.23
N VAL A 342 -9.13 39.96 8.69
CA VAL A 342 -8.44 39.74 7.39
C VAL A 342 -9.23 40.35 6.24
N ALA A 343 -10.57 40.19 6.24
CA ALA A 343 -11.43 40.80 5.25
C ALA A 343 -11.34 42.34 5.25
N ASP A 344 -11.34 42.93 6.42
CA ASP A 344 -11.17 44.39 6.59
C ASP A 344 -9.79 44.83 6.07
N TRP A 345 -8.75 44.14 6.47
CA TRP A 345 -7.41 44.44 5.98
C TRP A 345 -7.35 44.37 4.45
N PHE A 346 -7.91 43.31 3.84
CA PHE A 346 -7.95 43.14 2.39
C PHE A 346 -8.75 44.23 1.69
N ILE A 347 -9.93 44.61 2.22
CA ILE A 347 -10.79 45.66 1.66
C ILE A 347 -10.08 47.02 1.72
N LEU A 348 -9.43 47.33 2.83
CA LEU A 348 -8.75 48.59 3.05
C LEU A 348 -7.43 48.74 2.29
N THR A 349 -6.76 47.62 1.97
CA THR A 349 -5.45 47.64 1.27
C THR A 349 -5.56 47.36 -0.22
N CYS A 350 -6.38 46.42 -0.65
CA CYS A 350 -6.36 45.88 -2.04
C CYS A 350 -7.49 46.38 -2.93
N MET A 351 -8.59 46.93 -2.38
CA MET A 351 -9.72 47.34 -3.21
C MET A 351 -9.58 48.76 -3.77
N ARG A 352 -10.03 48.95 -5.03
CA ARG A 352 -10.03 50.27 -5.69
C ARG A 352 -10.89 51.32 -4.99
N LYS A 353 -11.89 50.93 -4.20
CA LYS A 353 -12.83 51.83 -3.47
C LYS A 353 -12.50 51.90 -1.98
N ARG A 354 -11.25 51.64 -1.59
CA ARG A 354 -10.79 51.64 -0.18
C ARG A 354 -11.16 52.90 0.60
N ASP A 355 -11.06 54.07 -0.04
CA ASP A 355 -11.29 55.38 0.61
C ASP A 355 -12.78 55.57 0.99
N LEU A 356 -13.69 55.05 0.19
CA LEU A 356 -15.11 55.07 0.49
C LEU A 356 -15.45 54.14 1.67
N TYR A 357 -14.84 52.99 1.73
CA TYR A 357 -15.01 52.01 2.81
C TYR A 357 -14.40 52.51 4.13
N SER A 358 -13.21 53.12 4.05
CA SER A 358 -12.52 53.70 5.20
C SER A 358 -13.37 54.77 5.84
N ARG A 359 -13.95 55.70 5.05
CA ARG A 359 -14.83 56.77 5.55
C ARG A 359 -16.12 56.26 6.20
N GLN A 360 -16.66 55.15 5.78
CA GLN A 360 -17.88 54.57 6.37
C GLN A 360 -17.62 53.79 7.64
N LYS A 361 -16.41 53.21 7.78
CA LYS A 361 -16.08 52.30 8.88
C LYS A 361 -15.32 52.98 10.02
N VAL A 362 -14.52 54.02 9.74
CA VAL A 362 -13.72 54.73 10.73
C VAL A 362 -14.36 56.06 11.03
N THR A 363 -14.96 56.17 12.22
CA THR A 363 -15.46 57.46 12.76
C THR A 363 -14.31 58.07 13.53
N TYR A 364 -13.78 59.19 13.02
CA TYR A 364 -12.77 59.95 13.75
C TYR A 364 -13.46 60.70 14.88
N LEU A 365 -13.03 60.45 16.11
CA LEU A 365 -13.39 61.32 17.26
C LEU A 365 -12.60 62.60 17.06
N VAL A 366 -13.33 63.65 16.72
CA VAL A 366 -12.77 65.04 16.75
C VAL A 366 -12.70 65.41 18.22
N GLU A 367 -11.50 65.49 18.76
CA GLU A 367 -11.30 66.19 20.08
C GLU A 367 -11.73 67.60 19.91
N GLU A 368 -12.85 68.00 20.58
CA GLU A 368 -13.17 69.43 20.74
C GLU A 368 -12.06 70.06 21.58
N PRO A 369 -11.49 71.20 21.13
CA PRO A 369 -10.50 71.90 21.93
C PRO A 369 -11.14 72.34 23.23
N GLU A 370 -10.50 71.97 24.33
CA GLU A 370 -10.87 72.32 25.69
C GLU A 370 -10.97 73.85 25.78
N LYS A 371 -12.18 74.44 26.02
CA LYS A 371 -12.36 75.81 26.21
C LYS A 371 -11.70 76.22 27.54
N GLU A 372 -10.58 76.92 27.40
CA GLU A 372 -9.88 77.59 28.50
C GLU A 372 -10.84 78.50 29.29
N SER A 373 -11.24 78.04 30.48
CA SER A 373 -12.05 78.81 31.36
C SER A 373 -11.24 79.95 32.02
N THR A 374 -11.36 81.15 31.46
CA THR A 374 -10.79 82.35 32.03
C THR A 374 -11.45 82.61 33.40
N SER A 375 -10.72 82.35 34.48
CA SER A 375 -11.13 82.68 35.85
C SER A 375 -11.04 84.20 36.04
N MET A 376 -12.19 84.82 36.15
CA MET A 376 -12.33 86.20 36.50
C MET A 376 -12.16 86.33 38.04
N SER A 377 -11.00 86.82 38.47
CA SER A 377 -10.74 87.14 39.88
C SER A 377 -11.51 88.37 40.28
N THR A 378 -12.50 88.21 41.14
CA THR A 378 -13.22 89.32 41.78
C THR A 378 -12.50 89.68 43.08
N THR A 379 -11.87 90.89 43.10
CA THR A 379 -11.23 91.43 44.26
C THR A 379 -12.31 92.04 45.12
N TYR A 380 -12.56 91.61 46.35
CA TYR A 380 -13.36 92.30 47.39
C TYR A 380 -12.44 93.19 48.19
N GLY A 381 -12.65 94.48 48.11
CA GLY A 381 -12.07 95.49 49.03
C GLY A 381 -12.90 95.53 50.30
N THR A 382 -12.23 95.52 51.41
CA THR A 382 -12.72 95.76 52.78
C THR A 382 -12.93 97.24 53.03
N GLN A 383 -14.04 97.56 53.60
CA GLN A 383 -14.22 98.52 54.74
C GLN A 383 -15.05 97.80 55.78
#